data_75ecdfa335e485307ab2e628aba43f02
#
_entry.id   75ecdfa335e485307ab2e628aba43f02
#
_cell.length_a   1.000
_cell.length_b   1.000
_cell.length_c   1.000
_cell.angle_alpha   90.00
_cell.angle_beta   90.00
_cell.angle_gamma   90.00
#
_symmetry.space_group_name_H-M   'P 1'
#
loop_
_entity.id
_entity.type
_entity.pdbx_description
1 polymer ?
#
loop_
_entity_poly.entity_id
_entity_poly.type
_entity_poly.pdbx_seq_one_letter_code
_entity_poly.pdbx_strand_id
1 'polypeptide(L)'
;FPTRRSSDLPVGYRVECGEHSVGIATDLGKYNEYIVGNLQNLDALLLEANHDIRMLQVGKYPYYLKQRILGDRGHLSNENAGRLLCRLLHDNMKGIFLGHLSRENNYEELAYETVCSEVTLGDNPYKSRDFRIQVAQRDCISEVITV
;
A
#
# COMPACT_ATOMS: atom_id res chain seq x y z
N PHE A 1 8.16 -30.24 0.64
CA PHE A 1 7.84 -29.26 -0.42
C PHE A 1 8.69 -28.03 -0.22
N PRO A 2 9.52 -27.63 -1.18
CA PRO A 2 10.12 -26.32 -1.13
C PRO A 2 8.99 -25.31 -1.37
N THR A 3 8.55 -24.65 -0.31
CA THR A 3 7.75 -23.45 -0.44
C THR A 3 8.66 -22.39 -1.06
N ARG A 4 8.69 -22.31 -2.37
CA ARG A 4 9.11 -21.11 -3.05
C ARG A 4 8.11 -20.04 -2.65
N ARG A 5 8.49 -19.25 -1.68
CA ARG A 5 7.80 -18.00 -1.45
C ARG A 5 8.11 -17.14 -2.66
N SER A 6 7.09 -16.68 -3.32
CA SER A 6 7.16 -15.78 -4.49
C SER A 6 7.82 -14.42 -4.19
N SER A 7 8.38 -14.25 -3.00
CA SER A 7 8.97 -13.00 -2.51
C SER A 7 10.37 -12.66 -3.07
N ASP A 8 10.92 -13.48 -3.96
CA ASP A 8 12.21 -13.16 -4.57
C ASP A 8 12.10 -12.13 -5.69
N LEU A 9 10.89 -11.88 -6.20
CA LEU A 9 10.58 -10.84 -7.18
C LEU A 9 9.23 -10.22 -6.82
N PRO A 10 9.21 -9.08 -6.12
CA PRO A 10 7.98 -8.33 -5.92
C PRO A 10 7.44 -7.89 -7.28
N VAL A 11 6.18 -8.21 -7.54
CA VAL A 11 5.50 -7.83 -8.78
C VAL A 11 4.27 -6.99 -8.46
N GLY A 12 4.16 -5.85 -9.12
CA GLY A 12 2.93 -5.09 -9.19
C GLY A 12 2.20 -5.41 -10.49
N TYR A 13 0.92 -5.17 -10.51
CA TYR A 13 0.08 -5.34 -11.69
C TYR A 13 -0.57 -4.01 -12.05
N ARG A 14 -0.54 -3.68 -13.33
CA ARG A 14 -1.36 -2.64 -13.93
C ARG A 14 -2.26 -3.31 -14.97
N VAL A 15 -3.56 -3.16 -14.80
CA VAL A 15 -4.58 -3.68 -15.71
C VAL A 15 -5.22 -2.49 -16.41
N GLU A 16 -5.26 -2.53 -17.73
CA GLU A 16 -5.82 -1.48 -18.56
C GLU A 16 -6.99 -2.02 -19.40
N CYS A 17 -8.06 -1.25 -19.49
CA CYS A 17 -9.22 -1.55 -20.33
C CYS A 17 -9.74 -0.23 -20.94
N GLY A 18 -9.47 -0.02 -22.21
CA GLY A 18 -9.76 1.26 -22.88
C GLY A 18 -8.94 2.40 -22.23
N GLU A 19 -9.65 3.41 -21.74
CA GLU A 19 -9.04 4.56 -21.08
C GLU A 19 -8.91 4.36 -19.55
N HIS A 20 -9.37 3.23 -19.03
CA HIS A 20 -9.37 2.95 -17.59
C HIS A 20 -8.21 2.06 -17.17
N SER A 21 -7.71 2.30 -15.97
CA SER A 21 -6.61 1.52 -15.43
C SER A 21 -6.72 1.31 -13.92
N VAL A 22 -6.34 0.09 -13.50
CA VAL A 22 -6.31 -0.32 -12.09
C VAL A 22 -4.95 -0.88 -11.74
N GLY A 23 -4.43 -0.52 -10.58
CA GLY A 23 -3.14 -1.00 -10.08
C GLY A 23 -3.28 -1.92 -8.86
N ILE A 24 -2.39 -2.89 -8.76
CA ILE A 24 -2.18 -3.71 -7.56
C ILE A 24 -0.70 -3.66 -7.22
N ALA A 25 -0.36 -3.17 -6.04
CA ALA A 25 1.00 -3.05 -5.54
C ALA A 25 1.11 -3.59 -4.12
N THR A 26 1.44 -4.87 -4.01
CA THR A 26 1.67 -5.59 -2.76
C THR A 26 3.05 -6.23 -2.77
N ASP A 27 3.55 -6.64 -1.59
CA ASP A 27 4.90 -7.19 -1.42
C ASP A 27 6.01 -6.21 -1.88
N LEU A 28 5.79 -4.93 -1.65
CA LEU A 28 6.63 -3.84 -2.10
C LEU A 28 7.46 -3.30 -0.93
N GLY A 29 8.68 -3.79 -0.75
CA GLY A 29 9.57 -3.31 0.33
C GLY A 29 10.10 -1.90 0.09
N LYS A 30 10.33 -1.55 -1.19
CA LYS A 30 10.84 -0.25 -1.61
C LYS A 30 10.30 0.10 -3.00
N TYR A 31 10.12 1.36 -3.26
CA TYR A 31 9.74 1.85 -4.58
C TYR A 31 10.79 2.83 -5.15
N ASN A 32 10.85 2.91 -6.45
CA ASN A 32 11.72 3.79 -7.22
C ASN A 32 10.91 4.50 -8.30
N GLU A 33 11.55 5.35 -9.08
CA GLU A 33 10.89 6.12 -10.14
C GLU A 33 10.21 5.23 -11.20
N TYR A 34 10.77 4.06 -11.49
CA TYR A 34 10.15 3.11 -12.40
C TYR A 34 8.80 2.59 -11.87
N ILE A 35 8.74 2.20 -10.60
CA ILE A 35 7.50 1.74 -9.94
C ILE A 35 6.49 2.88 -9.88
N VAL A 36 6.92 4.07 -9.46
CA VAL A 36 6.05 5.26 -9.41
C VAL A 36 5.47 5.56 -10.79
N GLY A 37 6.30 5.57 -11.84
CA GLY A 37 5.85 5.82 -13.21
C GLY A 37 4.80 4.81 -13.70
N ASN A 38 4.93 3.53 -13.33
CA ASN A 38 3.94 2.50 -13.68
C ASN A 38 2.64 2.59 -12.88
N LEU A 39 2.66 3.22 -11.71
CA LEU A 39 1.48 3.39 -10.85
C LEU A 39 0.81 4.77 -11.01
N GLN A 40 1.33 5.65 -11.85
CA GLN A 40 0.70 6.94 -12.13
C GLN A 40 -0.54 6.82 -13.01
N ASN A 41 -1.45 7.78 -12.86
CA ASN A 41 -2.67 7.92 -13.66
C ASN A 41 -3.59 6.69 -13.61
N LEU A 42 -3.69 6.04 -12.46
CA LEU A 42 -4.61 4.94 -12.22
C LEU A 42 -5.97 5.46 -11.78
N ASP A 43 -7.05 4.87 -12.27
CA ASP A 43 -8.41 5.14 -11.75
C ASP A 43 -8.62 4.56 -10.35
N ALA A 44 -8.05 3.39 -10.09
CA ALA A 44 -8.09 2.78 -8.76
C ALA A 44 -6.79 2.03 -8.44
N LEU A 45 -6.46 1.95 -7.15
CA LEU A 45 -5.24 1.32 -6.66
C LEU A 45 -5.51 0.47 -5.43
N LEU A 46 -5.06 -0.78 -5.44
CA LEU A 46 -4.83 -1.58 -4.24
C LEU A 46 -3.35 -1.45 -3.85
N LEU A 47 -3.10 -0.81 -2.73
CA LEU A 47 -1.75 -0.54 -2.23
C LEU A 47 -1.51 -1.26 -0.90
N GLU A 48 -0.33 -1.83 -0.75
CA GLU A 48 0.11 -2.39 0.53
C GLU A 48 0.25 -1.30 1.58
N ALA A 49 -0.30 -1.57 2.78
CA ALA A 49 -0.02 -0.88 4.03
C ALA A 49 0.22 -1.97 5.09
N ASN A 50 1.41 -2.56 5.07
CA ASN A 50 1.62 -3.84 5.74
C ASN A 50 1.73 -3.69 7.26
N HIS A 51 2.55 -2.78 7.76
CA HIS A 51 2.86 -2.71 9.18
C HIS A 51 3.04 -1.28 9.67
N ASP A 52 2.74 -1.10 10.93
CA ASP A 52 3.21 0.04 11.71
C ASP A 52 4.66 -0.22 12.16
N ILE A 53 5.52 0.76 11.97
CA ILE A 53 6.96 0.63 12.26
C ILE A 53 7.20 0.36 13.75
N ARG A 54 6.48 1.02 14.65
CA ARG A 54 6.65 0.86 16.09
C ARG A 54 6.16 -0.50 16.57
N MET A 55 4.97 -0.93 16.10
CA MET A 55 4.46 -2.27 16.41
C MET A 55 5.43 -3.35 15.95
N LEU A 56 6.00 -3.23 14.76
CA LEU A 56 6.99 -4.18 14.26
C LEU A 56 8.26 -4.19 15.13
N GLN A 57 8.77 -3.01 15.52
CA GLN A 57 9.99 -2.89 16.33
C GLN A 57 9.83 -3.52 17.72
N VAL A 58 8.70 -3.31 18.40
CA VAL A 58 8.45 -3.85 19.73
C VAL A 58 7.80 -5.24 19.71
N GLY A 59 7.30 -5.67 18.57
CA GLY A 59 6.57 -6.92 18.39
C GLY A 59 7.43 -8.17 18.64
N LYS A 60 6.78 -9.32 18.65
CA LYS A 60 7.36 -10.62 19.01
C LYS A 60 8.29 -11.23 17.96
N TYR A 61 8.36 -10.67 16.77
CA TYR A 61 9.16 -11.24 15.71
C TYR A 61 10.66 -11.22 16.04
N PRO A 62 11.41 -12.28 15.69
CA PRO A 62 12.86 -12.29 15.81
C PRO A 62 13.51 -11.15 15.03
N TYR A 63 14.64 -10.68 15.51
CA TYR A 63 15.35 -9.54 14.92
C TYR A 63 15.59 -9.68 13.40
N TYR A 64 16.04 -10.84 12.95
CA TYR A 64 16.29 -11.08 11.52
C TYR A 64 15.05 -10.93 10.66
N LEU A 65 13.86 -11.30 11.19
CA LEU A 65 12.58 -11.16 10.48
C LEU A 65 12.15 -9.70 10.42
N LYS A 66 12.34 -8.94 11.50
CA LYS A 66 12.10 -7.49 11.52
C LYS A 66 12.96 -6.79 10.47
N GLN A 67 14.26 -7.09 10.42
CA GLN A 67 15.15 -6.54 9.41
C GLN A 67 14.75 -6.90 7.99
N ARG A 68 14.27 -8.11 7.76
CA ARG A 68 13.76 -8.54 6.45
C ARG A 68 12.52 -7.75 6.04
N ILE A 69 11.58 -7.56 6.97
CA ILE A 69 10.32 -6.83 6.70
C ILE A 69 10.61 -5.35 6.39
N LEU A 70 11.52 -4.73 7.14
CA LEU A 70 11.94 -3.34 6.94
C LEU A 70 12.87 -3.14 5.73
N GLY A 71 13.42 -4.20 5.20
CA GLY A 71 14.40 -4.16 4.11
C GLY A 71 13.75 -3.92 2.73
N ASP A 72 14.59 -3.69 1.73
CA ASP A 72 14.20 -3.38 0.35
C ASP A 72 13.34 -4.48 -0.31
N ARG A 73 13.43 -5.71 0.18
CA ARG A 73 12.65 -6.88 -0.25
C ARG A 73 11.57 -7.29 0.74
N GLY A 74 11.20 -6.38 1.62
CA GLY A 74 10.17 -6.58 2.63
C GLY A 74 8.81 -6.07 2.20
N HIS A 75 8.23 -5.21 3.03
CA HIS A 75 6.88 -4.69 2.86
C HIS A 75 6.83 -3.19 3.14
N LEU A 76 5.91 -2.46 2.50
CA LEU A 76 5.68 -1.06 2.82
C LEU A 76 5.06 -0.92 4.21
N SER A 77 5.64 -0.03 5.01
CA SER A 77 4.99 0.45 6.22
C SER A 77 3.80 1.35 5.87
N ASN A 78 2.93 1.60 6.85
CA ASN A 78 1.81 2.52 6.69
C ASN A 78 2.27 3.91 6.24
N GLU A 79 3.37 4.43 6.83
CA GLU A 79 3.93 5.73 6.48
C GLU A 79 4.47 5.75 5.04
N ASN A 80 5.19 4.72 4.63
CA ASN A 80 5.72 4.64 3.26
C ASN A 80 4.60 4.47 2.22
N ALA A 81 3.53 3.77 2.56
CA ALA A 81 2.33 3.70 1.72
C ALA A 81 1.70 5.09 1.52
N GLY A 82 1.55 5.86 2.58
CA GLY A 82 1.04 7.23 2.50
C GLY A 82 1.94 8.15 1.67
N ARG A 83 3.26 8.06 1.85
CA ARG A 83 4.24 8.83 1.05
C ARG A 83 4.23 8.45 -0.42
N LEU A 84 4.07 7.17 -0.74
CA LEU A 84 3.90 6.73 -2.12
C LEU A 84 2.62 7.29 -2.72
N LEU A 85 1.51 7.27 -1.98
CA LEU A 85 0.25 7.88 -2.42
C LEU A 85 0.40 9.36 -2.74
N CYS A 86 1.14 10.14 -1.93
CA CYS A 86 1.39 11.57 -2.23
C CYS A 86 1.97 11.80 -3.63
N ARG A 87 2.65 10.80 -4.21
CA ARG A 87 3.24 10.85 -5.55
C ARG A 87 2.32 10.34 -6.65
N LEU A 88 1.25 9.64 -6.28
CA LEU A 88 0.35 8.95 -7.23
C LEU A 88 -1.01 9.63 -7.37
N LEU A 89 -1.43 10.42 -6.35
CA LEU A 89 -2.73 11.07 -6.33
C LEU A 89 -2.90 12.05 -7.47
N HIS A 90 -4.11 12.06 -8.06
CA HIS A 90 -4.52 12.97 -9.12
C HIS A 90 -6.06 13.08 -9.14
N ASP A 91 -6.61 14.10 -9.80
CA ASP A 91 -8.03 14.46 -9.75
C ASP A 91 -8.98 13.36 -10.23
N ASN A 92 -8.52 12.47 -11.10
CA ASN A 92 -9.35 11.42 -11.67
C ASN A 92 -9.30 10.09 -10.90
N MET A 93 -8.55 10.00 -9.81
CA MET A 93 -8.48 8.77 -9.01
C MET A 93 -9.79 8.53 -8.29
N LYS A 94 -10.43 7.40 -8.56
CA LYS A 94 -11.77 7.05 -8.07
C LYS A 94 -11.76 6.29 -6.75
N GLY A 95 -10.65 5.60 -6.46
CA GLY A 95 -10.55 4.92 -5.17
C GLY A 95 -9.23 4.24 -4.89
N ILE A 96 -8.97 4.10 -3.60
CA ILE A 96 -7.75 3.52 -3.06
C ILE A 96 -8.14 2.48 -2.02
N PHE A 97 -7.66 1.27 -2.18
CA PHE A 97 -7.73 0.22 -1.17
C PHE A 97 -6.37 0.03 -0.51
N LEU A 98 -6.33 0.12 0.80
CA LEU A 98 -5.17 -0.29 1.59
C LEU A 98 -5.33 -1.77 1.91
N GLY A 99 -4.34 -2.56 1.56
CA GLY A 99 -4.42 -4.01 1.74
C GLY A 99 -3.12 -4.62 2.23
N HIS A 100 -3.10 -5.95 2.29
CA HIS A 100 -1.93 -6.75 2.69
C HIS A 100 -1.40 -6.41 4.10
N LEU A 101 -2.32 -6.08 5.03
CA LEU A 101 -1.98 -5.72 6.40
C LEU A 101 -1.43 -6.93 7.17
N SER A 102 -0.39 -6.70 7.97
CA SER A 102 0.16 -7.69 8.91
C SER A 102 -0.85 -7.97 10.03
N ARG A 103 -1.04 -9.25 10.37
CA ARG A 103 -1.89 -9.65 11.50
C ARG A 103 -1.29 -9.29 12.86
N GLU A 104 0.03 -9.28 12.95
CA GLU A 104 0.75 -9.11 14.20
C GLU A 104 1.23 -7.67 14.44
N ASN A 105 1.44 -6.91 13.37
CA ASN A 105 2.10 -5.61 13.44
C ASN A 105 1.29 -4.50 12.79
N ASN A 106 -0.04 -4.68 12.67
CA ASN A 106 -0.96 -3.69 12.14
C ASN A 106 -2.40 -3.98 12.54
N TYR A 107 -3.28 -3.00 12.36
CA TYR A 107 -4.74 -3.12 12.38
C TYR A 107 -5.35 -2.03 11.50
N GLU A 108 -6.60 -2.21 11.12
CA GLU A 108 -7.26 -1.44 10.07
C GLU A 108 -7.27 0.07 10.35
N GLU A 109 -7.70 0.47 11.54
CA GLU A 109 -7.79 1.88 11.93
C GLU A 109 -6.42 2.56 11.92
N LEU A 110 -5.38 1.89 12.43
CA LEU A 110 -4.03 2.44 12.46
C LEU A 110 -3.46 2.61 11.05
N ALA A 111 -3.66 1.63 10.18
CA ALA A 111 -3.23 1.72 8.78
C ALA A 111 -3.92 2.90 8.09
N TYR A 112 -5.24 3.00 8.22
CA TYR A 112 -6.04 4.06 7.64
C TYR A 112 -5.62 5.45 8.12
N GLU A 113 -5.57 5.66 9.43
CA GLU A 113 -5.24 6.96 10.03
C GLU A 113 -3.80 7.40 9.69
N THR A 114 -2.85 6.46 9.70
CA THR A 114 -1.46 6.77 9.35
C THR A 114 -1.34 7.19 7.88
N VAL A 115 -1.94 6.44 6.96
CA VAL A 115 -1.92 6.76 5.53
C VAL A 115 -2.63 8.09 5.26
N CYS A 116 -3.79 8.31 5.85
CA CYS A 116 -4.53 9.57 5.72
C CYS A 116 -3.77 10.78 6.27
N SER A 117 -3.04 10.59 7.37
CA SER A 117 -2.17 11.61 7.95
C SER A 117 -1.01 11.96 7.02
N GLU A 118 -0.31 10.96 6.50
CA GLU A 118 0.80 11.17 5.54
C GLU A 118 0.33 11.89 4.27
N VAL A 119 -0.84 11.52 3.72
CA VAL A 119 -1.43 12.21 2.56
C VAL A 119 -1.79 13.65 2.89
N THR A 120 -2.41 13.89 4.05
CA THR A 120 -2.91 15.21 4.43
C THR A 120 -1.80 16.19 4.79
N LEU A 121 -0.71 15.70 5.39
CA LEU A 121 0.43 16.50 5.85
C LEU A 121 1.60 16.49 4.87
N GLY A 122 1.60 15.57 3.90
CA GLY A 122 2.67 15.40 2.93
C GLY A 122 2.77 16.54 1.91
N ASP A 123 3.87 16.54 1.19
CA ASP A 123 4.16 17.52 0.13
C ASP A 123 3.40 17.17 -1.16
N ASN A 124 2.11 17.47 -1.16
CA ASN A 124 1.22 17.30 -2.30
C ASN A 124 0.01 18.26 -2.16
N PRO A 125 -0.71 18.56 -3.26
CA PRO A 125 -1.82 19.52 -3.22
C PRO A 125 -3.11 18.98 -2.59
N TYR A 126 -3.18 17.69 -2.25
CA TYR A 126 -4.39 17.01 -1.83
C TYR A 126 -4.48 16.80 -0.33
N LYS A 127 -5.70 16.45 0.13
CA LYS A 127 -6.00 15.97 1.47
C LYS A 127 -6.64 14.59 1.36
N SER A 128 -6.48 13.75 2.39
CA SER A 128 -7.03 12.38 2.38
C SER A 128 -8.54 12.35 2.12
N ARG A 129 -9.28 13.36 2.62
CA ARG A 129 -10.74 13.50 2.42
C ARG A 129 -11.16 13.74 0.97
N ASP A 130 -10.22 14.11 0.08
CA ASP A 130 -10.50 14.34 -1.34
C ASP A 130 -10.63 13.03 -2.11
N PHE A 131 -10.26 11.90 -1.47
CA PHE A 131 -10.26 10.57 -2.08
C PHE A 131 -11.03 9.55 -1.25
N ARG A 132 -11.57 8.56 -1.95
CA ARG A 132 -12.16 7.38 -1.34
C ARG A 132 -11.05 6.39 -0.96
N ILE A 133 -10.54 6.50 0.27
CA ILE A 133 -9.54 5.59 0.83
C ILE A 133 -10.26 4.59 1.74
N GLN A 134 -10.02 3.31 1.55
CA GLN A 134 -10.63 2.22 2.32
C GLN A 134 -9.58 1.17 2.67
N VAL A 135 -9.82 0.43 3.73
CA VAL A 135 -9.02 -0.77 4.05
C VAL A 135 -9.74 -1.99 3.52
N ALA A 136 -9.03 -2.79 2.71
CA ALA A 136 -9.52 -4.07 2.24
C ALA A 136 -9.48 -5.09 3.38
N GLN A 137 -10.63 -5.50 3.86
CA GLN A 137 -10.76 -6.50 4.91
C GLN A 137 -10.50 -7.91 4.37
N ARG A 138 -10.08 -8.83 5.25
CA ARG A 138 -9.75 -10.21 4.83
C ARG A 138 -10.96 -11.09 4.67
N ASP A 139 -11.93 -10.88 5.54
CA ASP A 139 -13.04 -11.81 5.75
C ASP A 139 -14.37 -11.30 5.18
N CYS A 140 -14.36 -10.14 4.52
CA CYS A 140 -15.53 -9.60 3.88
C CYS A 140 -15.18 -8.88 2.56
N ILE A 141 -16.20 -8.76 1.72
CA ILE A 141 -16.10 -8.09 0.42
C ILE A 141 -16.02 -6.58 0.69
N SER A 142 -15.03 -5.93 0.08
CA SER A 142 -14.92 -4.47 0.06
C SER A 142 -16.01 -3.86 -0.83
N GLU A 143 -16.28 -2.58 -0.62
CA GLU A 143 -17.21 -1.86 -1.50
C GLU A 143 -16.69 -1.82 -2.94
N VAL A 144 -17.60 -1.89 -3.90
CA VAL A 144 -17.28 -1.84 -5.32
C VAL A 144 -16.90 -0.41 -5.73
N ILE A 145 -15.81 -0.28 -6.44
CA ILE A 145 -15.42 0.95 -7.15
C ILE A 145 -15.59 0.70 -8.64
N THR A 146 -16.36 1.55 -9.29
CA THR A 146 -16.51 1.53 -10.75
C THR A 146 -15.54 2.54 -11.36
N VAL A 147 -14.73 2.09 -12.29
CA VAL A 147 -13.75 2.89 -13.02
C VAL A 147 -14.14 3.09 -14.47
#